data_949eb6c1d39f2a90b220810c845ef6db
#
_entry.id   949eb6c1d39f2a90b220810c845ef6db
#
_cell.length_a   1.000
_cell.length_b   1.000
_cell.length_c   1.000
_cell.angle_alpha   90.00
_cell.angle_beta   90.00
_cell.angle_gamma   90.00
#
_symmetry.space_group_name_H-M   'P 1'
#
loop_
_entity.id
_entity.type
_entity.pdbx_description
1 polymer ?
#
loop_
_entity_poly.entity_id
_entity_poly.type
_entity_poly.pdbx_seq_one_letter_code
_entity_poly.pdbx_strand_id
1 'polypeptide(L)'
;MYDVVALGELLVDFIQNGSNQNGNPVFEANPGGAPCNVLAMLARLGYQTAFIGKVGEDSFGKMLGETIQETGISTEGLVYGANVNTTLAFVHSLIGGDRDFSFYRSPGADIMLEKQEVSRKLIEECRIFHFGSLSLTDDPARTATKQAVAFAKESGKLVSFDPNYREPLWEREEQAKEAIWYGIGACDILKIADNEIKWLTGADDYDEGVRMIQKRSGAKLINVTLGCQGSLSYYLDKKVCGKPFLSDKTIDTTGAGDTFCAGVLGFVLEHGLDNLKEDDLEGMLSFANAAASIVTTRKGALRSMPGREEVEGLIRGRRQEQTGHKVIKTVPVALHSVDKVKGFVRDMSRIEGDVLLLAGKYVIDAKSIMGIFSLDLSHPLQLQIEGWKEEYAQVVEKYIEA
;
A
#
# COMPACT_ATOMS: atom_id res chain seq x y z
N MET A 1 -13.96 -1.41 -24.93
CA MET A 1 -13.42 -2.52 -24.11
C MET A 1 -12.55 -1.93 -23.04
N TYR A 2 -12.80 -2.25 -21.79
CA TYR A 2 -12.05 -1.73 -20.63
C TYR A 2 -11.01 -2.75 -20.16
N ASP A 3 -9.89 -2.27 -19.61
CA ASP A 3 -8.91 -3.14 -18.98
C ASP A 3 -9.41 -3.58 -17.60
N VAL A 4 -9.88 -2.63 -16.78
CA VAL A 4 -10.45 -2.90 -15.47
C VAL A 4 -11.76 -2.17 -15.26
N VAL A 5 -12.76 -2.90 -14.77
CA VAL A 5 -14.02 -2.34 -14.26
C VAL A 5 -14.08 -2.64 -12.77
N ALA A 6 -14.32 -1.62 -11.95
CA ALA A 6 -14.49 -1.81 -10.52
C ALA A 6 -15.90 -1.42 -10.06
N LEU A 7 -16.41 -2.17 -9.06
CA LEU A 7 -17.67 -1.89 -8.41
C LEU A 7 -17.45 -1.65 -6.92
N GLY A 8 -18.06 -0.59 -6.38
CA GLY A 8 -18.06 -0.35 -4.95
C GLY A 8 -18.44 1.08 -4.57
N GLU A 9 -17.85 1.55 -3.48
CA GLU A 9 -18.09 2.87 -2.94
C GLU A 9 -17.31 3.97 -3.68
N LEU A 10 -17.96 5.12 -3.78
CA LEU A 10 -17.37 6.41 -4.11
C LEU A 10 -17.95 7.43 -3.13
N LEU A 11 -17.12 8.07 -2.33
CA LEU A 11 -17.51 8.85 -1.18
C LEU A 11 -16.59 10.07 -0.96
N VAL A 12 -16.93 10.93 0.00
CA VAL A 12 -16.07 12.04 0.39
C VAL A 12 -15.46 11.77 1.76
N ASP A 13 -14.13 11.75 1.81
CA ASP A 13 -13.37 11.71 3.06
C ASP A 13 -13.11 13.14 3.55
N PHE A 14 -13.73 13.54 4.66
CA PHE A 14 -13.47 14.79 5.35
C PHE A 14 -12.32 14.61 6.33
N ILE A 15 -11.14 15.06 5.94
CA ILE A 15 -9.92 14.97 6.77
C ILE A 15 -9.76 16.27 7.55
N GLN A 16 -9.62 16.17 8.87
CA GLN A 16 -9.40 17.33 9.71
C GLN A 16 -8.03 17.97 9.42
N ASN A 17 -8.03 19.25 9.02
CA ASN A 17 -6.86 20.03 8.67
C ASN A 17 -6.71 21.24 9.62
N GLY A 18 -6.50 20.96 10.91
CA GLY A 18 -6.33 21.96 11.95
C GLY A 18 -7.63 22.64 12.40
N SER A 19 -7.53 23.88 12.89
CA SER A 19 -8.64 24.71 13.36
C SER A 19 -8.52 26.13 12.81
N ASN A 20 -9.66 26.79 12.63
CA ASN A 20 -9.69 28.20 12.23
C ASN A 20 -9.36 29.13 13.42
N GLN A 21 -9.35 30.45 13.17
CA GLN A 21 -9.05 31.48 14.18
C GLN A 21 -10.00 31.49 15.38
N ASN A 22 -11.19 30.89 15.23
CA ASN A 22 -12.19 30.79 16.29
C ASN A 22 -12.13 29.43 17.04
N GLY A 23 -11.14 28.59 16.75
CA GLY A 23 -10.99 27.27 17.34
C GLY A 23 -11.89 26.19 16.72
N ASN A 24 -12.67 26.49 15.67
CA ASN A 24 -13.50 25.49 15.00
C ASN A 24 -12.65 24.58 14.10
N PRO A 25 -12.90 23.27 14.10
CA PRO A 25 -12.19 22.34 13.23
C PRO A 25 -12.43 22.67 11.75
N VAL A 26 -11.36 22.59 10.95
CA VAL A 26 -11.44 22.75 9.50
C VAL A 26 -11.25 21.37 8.87
N PHE A 27 -12.13 21.00 7.93
CA PHE A 27 -12.07 19.76 7.21
C PHE A 27 -11.82 20.00 5.73
N GLU A 28 -10.95 19.20 5.14
CA GLU A 28 -10.71 19.15 3.70
C GLU A 28 -11.53 17.99 3.11
N ALA A 29 -12.36 18.29 2.12
CA ALA A 29 -13.17 17.29 1.43
C ALA A 29 -12.34 16.59 0.34
N ASN A 30 -11.98 15.35 0.55
CA ASN A 30 -11.19 14.56 -0.38
C ASN A 30 -12.08 13.51 -1.05
N PRO A 31 -12.14 13.45 -2.38
CA PRO A 31 -12.75 12.35 -3.10
C PRO A 31 -12.02 11.04 -2.79
N GLY A 32 -12.78 10.01 -2.42
CA GLY A 32 -12.26 8.72 -1.98
C GLY A 32 -13.16 7.55 -2.39
N GLY A 33 -12.74 6.36 -2.01
CA GLY A 33 -13.35 5.09 -2.34
C GLY A 33 -12.30 4.14 -2.89
N ALA A 34 -12.07 3.02 -2.21
CA ALA A 34 -10.99 2.09 -2.56
C ALA A 34 -11.05 1.62 -4.03
N PRO A 35 -12.22 1.24 -4.59
CA PRO A 35 -12.29 0.84 -5.99
C PRO A 35 -11.88 1.96 -6.95
N CYS A 36 -12.26 3.20 -6.66
CA CYS A 36 -11.88 4.35 -7.47
C CYS A 36 -10.40 4.70 -7.36
N ASN A 37 -9.79 4.49 -6.18
CA ASN A 37 -8.34 4.66 -5.99
C ASN A 37 -7.55 3.65 -6.86
N VAL A 38 -7.98 2.38 -6.91
CA VAL A 38 -7.40 1.36 -7.79
C VAL A 38 -7.51 1.79 -9.25
N LEU A 39 -8.73 2.22 -9.69
CA LEU A 39 -8.96 2.65 -11.06
C LEU A 39 -8.17 3.91 -11.44
N ALA A 40 -8.03 4.88 -10.53
CA ALA A 40 -7.28 6.11 -10.76
C ALA A 40 -5.79 5.81 -11.00
N MET A 41 -5.20 4.91 -10.21
CA MET A 41 -3.82 4.47 -10.42
C MET A 41 -3.67 3.76 -11.77
N LEU A 42 -4.58 2.87 -12.13
CA LEU A 42 -4.56 2.17 -13.41
C LEU A 42 -4.73 3.15 -14.59
N ALA A 43 -5.65 4.11 -14.50
CA ALA A 43 -5.82 5.16 -15.51
C ALA A 43 -4.53 6.00 -15.65
N ARG A 44 -3.86 6.31 -14.54
CA ARG A 44 -2.58 7.03 -14.54
C ARG A 44 -1.45 6.21 -15.19
N LEU A 45 -1.55 4.88 -15.18
CA LEU A 45 -0.65 3.96 -15.88
C LEU A 45 -1.00 3.79 -17.37
N GLY A 46 -2.11 4.38 -17.85
CA GLY A 46 -2.55 4.35 -19.24
C GLY A 46 -3.60 3.28 -19.58
N TYR A 47 -4.14 2.56 -18.60
CA TYR A 47 -5.19 1.57 -18.81
C TYR A 47 -6.58 2.21 -18.89
N GLN A 48 -7.47 1.57 -19.66
CA GLN A 48 -8.87 1.97 -19.80
C GLN A 48 -9.67 1.44 -18.61
N THR A 49 -10.26 2.34 -17.82
CA THR A 49 -10.96 1.99 -16.59
C THR A 49 -12.39 2.51 -16.56
N ALA A 50 -13.30 1.78 -15.90
CA ALA A 50 -14.66 2.23 -15.67
C ALA A 50 -15.12 1.88 -14.25
N PHE A 51 -15.96 2.74 -13.68
CA PHE A 51 -16.52 2.58 -12.36
C PHE A 51 -18.01 2.23 -12.41
N ILE A 52 -18.44 1.30 -11.56
CA ILE A 52 -19.83 0.96 -11.30
C ILE A 52 -20.12 1.28 -9.83
N GLY A 53 -21.06 2.18 -9.58
CA GLY A 53 -21.45 2.56 -8.23
C GLY A 53 -22.52 3.62 -8.22
N LYS A 54 -22.89 4.09 -7.01
CA LYS A 54 -23.95 5.06 -6.85
C LYS A 54 -23.55 6.17 -5.89
N VAL A 55 -23.85 7.42 -6.29
CA VAL A 55 -23.70 8.64 -5.47
C VAL A 55 -25.04 9.36 -5.39
N GLY A 56 -25.16 10.31 -4.46
CA GLY A 56 -26.36 11.15 -4.39
C GLY A 56 -26.44 12.12 -5.56
N GLU A 57 -27.65 12.53 -5.92
CA GLU A 57 -27.90 13.65 -6.82
C GLU A 57 -27.75 14.99 -6.08
N ASP A 58 -26.61 15.13 -5.39
CA ASP A 58 -26.24 16.28 -4.57
C ASP A 58 -24.91 16.92 -5.07
N SER A 59 -24.47 17.98 -4.37
CA SER A 59 -23.23 18.68 -4.75
C SER A 59 -21.99 17.80 -4.60
N PHE A 60 -21.96 16.89 -3.64
CA PHE A 60 -20.86 15.96 -3.44
C PHE A 60 -20.83 14.87 -4.51
N GLY A 61 -21.99 14.31 -4.85
CA GLY A 61 -22.07 13.32 -5.93
C GLY A 61 -21.62 13.88 -7.28
N LYS A 62 -22.00 15.14 -7.61
CA LYS A 62 -21.52 15.83 -8.80
C LYS A 62 -20.01 16.03 -8.79
N MET A 63 -19.48 16.54 -7.67
CA MET A 63 -18.03 16.72 -7.47
C MET A 63 -17.26 15.39 -7.65
N LEU A 64 -17.79 14.30 -7.10
CA LEU A 64 -17.18 12.97 -7.20
C LEU A 64 -17.17 12.46 -8.65
N GLY A 65 -18.31 12.57 -9.35
CA GLY A 65 -18.43 12.18 -10.75
C GLY A 65 -17.46 12.95 -11.67
N GLU A 66 -17.38 14.28 -11.47
CA GLU A 66 -16.43 15.12 -12.18
C GLU A 66 -14.98 14.72 -11.89
N THR A 67 -14.66 14.46 -10.60
CA THR A 67 -13.30 14.08 -10.18
C THR A 67 -12.86 12.75 -10.81
N ILE A 68 -13.68 11.70 -10.77
CA ILE A 68 -13.29 10.42 -11.37
C ILE A 68 -13.15 10.54 -12.89
N GLN A 69 -13.98 11.35 -13.54
CA GLN A 69 -13.86 11.63 -14.97
C GLN A 69 -12.55 12.37 -15.30
N GLU A 70 -12.17 13.38 -14.52
CA GLU A 70 -10.91 14.11 -14.66
C GLU A 70 -9.68 13.18 -14.49
N THR A 71 -9.79 12.15 -13.66
CA THR A 71 -8.72 11.15 -13.47
C THR A 71 -8.68 10.09 -14.58
N GLY A 72 -9.56 10.16 -15.58
CA GLY A 72 -9.59 9.25 -16.71
C GLY A 72 -10.42 7.98 -16.49
N ILE A 73 -11.23 7.93 -15.44
CA ILE A 73 -12.15 6.82 -15.17
C ILE A 73 -13.47 7.06 -15.88
N SER A 74 -13.95 6.10 -16.68
CA SER A 74 -15.28 6.17 -17.30
C SER A 74 -16.39 6.12 -16.26
N THR A 75 -17.33 7.05 -16.38
CA THR A 75 -18.51 7.19 -15.51
C THR A 75 -19.77 6.53 -16.07
N GLU A 76 -19.69 5.72 -17.14
CA GLU A 76 -20.83 5.05 -17.74
C GLU A 76 -21.64 4.17 -16.78
N GLY A 77 -20.99 3.65 -15.72
CA GLY A 77 -21.62 2.85 -14.67
C GLY A 77 -21.96 3.63 -13.40
N LEU A 78 -21.73 4.96 -13.37
CA LEU A 78 -22.04 5.80 -12.21
C LEU A 78 -23.52 6.21 -12.22
N VAL A 79 -24.23 5.87 -11.14
CA VAL A 79 -25.65 6.19 -10.95
C VAL A 79 -25.80 7.35 -9.97
N TYR A 80 -26.70 8.28 -10.25
CA TYR A 80 -27.09 9.37 -9.35
C TYR A 80 -28.44 9.09 -8.73
N GLY A 81 -28.50 9.00 -7.39
CA GLY A 81 -29.72 8.69 -6.65
C GLY A 81 -30.41 9.95 -6.11
N ALA A 82 -31.64 10.24 -6.58
CA ALA A 82 -32.40 11.44 -6.21
C ALA A 82 -32.86 11.48 -4.73
N ASN A 83 -33.00 10.32 -4.11
CA ASN A 83 -33.57 10.20 -2.75
C ASN A 83 -32.57 9.70 -1.71
N VAL A 84 -31.29 9.73 -2.01
CA VAL A 84 -30.21 9.30 -1.11
C VAL A 84 -29.07 10.28 -1.21
N ASN A 85 -28.38 10.51 -0.10
CA ASN A 85 -27.25 11.41 -0.05
C ASN A 85 -25.96 10.65 -0.38
N THR A 86 -24.99 11.37 -0.95
CA THR A 86 -23.62 10.88 -1.09
C THR A 86 -23.06 10.51 0.27
N THR A 87 -22.40 9.36 0.36
CA THR A 87 -21.75 8.89 1.59
C THR A 87 -20.59 9.81 1.97
N LEU A 88 -20.51 10.17 3.25
CA LEU A 88 -19.44 10.96 3.82
C LEU A 88 -18.73 10.17 4.92
N ALA A 89 -17.41 10.27 4.97
CA ALA A 89 -16.58 9.76 6.06
C ALA A 89 -15.81 10.93 6.68
N PHE A 90 -15.84 11.04 8.00
CA PHE A 90 -15.02 12.01 8.74
C PHE A 90 -13.85 11.27 9.37
N VAL A 91 -12.65 11.74 9.05
CA VAL A 91 -11.38 11.18 9.54
C VAL A 91 -10.84 12.12 10.61
N HIS A 92 -10.82 11.64 11.85
CA HIS A 92 -10.27 12.36 12.99
C HIS A 92 -8.89 11.83 13.30
N SER A 93 -7.91 12.73 13.38
CA SER A 93 -6.55 12.37 13.85
C SER A 93 -6.55 12.27 15.36
N LEU A 94 -6.18 11.12 15.90
CA LEU A 94 -6.01 10.90 17.34
C LEU A 94 -4.60 11.23 17.79
N ILE A 95 -4.42 11.42 19.11
CA ILE A 95 -3.11 11.60 19.73
C ILE A 95 -2.32 10.30 19.56
N GLY A 96 -1.14 10.37 18.91
CA GLY A 96 -0.32 9.19 18.60
C GLY A 96 -0.31 8.80 17.13
N GLY A 97 -1.08 9.50 16.27
CA GLY A 97 -1.12 9.27 14.82
C GLY A 97 -2.17 8.26 14.36
N ASP A 98 -2.94 7.71 15.29
CA ASP A 98 -4.11 6.88 14.99
C ASP A 98 -5.24 7.72 14.37
N ARG A 99 -6.14 7.05 13.65
CA ARG A 99 -7.29 7.67 12.99
C ARG A 99 -8.58 7.03 13.46
N ASP A 100 -9.57 7.87 13.73
CA ASP A 100 -10.95 7.45 13.99
C ASP A 100 -11.82 7.86 12.81
N PHE A 101 -12.79 7.00 12.45
CA PHE A 101 -13.67 7.20 11.31
C PHE A 101 -15.10 7.26 11.75
N SER A 102 -15.80 8.34 11.36
CA SER A 102 -17.24 8.47 11.53
C SER A 102 -17.91 8.48 10.16
N PHE A 103 -18.72 7.47 9.87
CA PHE A 103 -19.41 7.34 8.60
C PHE A 103 -20.85 7.87 8.66
N TYR A 104 -21.20 8.72 7.70
CA TYR A 104 -22.57 9.17 7.43
C TYR A 104 -23.09 8.39 6.22
N ARG A 105 -23.57 7.15 6.50
CA ARG A 105 -23.93 6.12 5.51
C ARG A 105 -25.19 5.35 5.93
N SER A 106 -26.25 6.04 6.42
CA SER A 106 -27.45 5.39 6.97
C SER A 106 -28.76 5.93 6.37
N PRO A 107 -29.14 5.58 5.12
CA PRO A 107 -28.34 4.98 4.08
C PRO A 107 -27.48 6.00 3.34
N GLY A 108 -26.27 5.61 2.91
CA GLY A 108 -25.51 6.33 1.90
C GLY A 108 -25.88 5.84 0.51
N ALA A 109 -25.62 6.65 -0.51
CA ALA A 109 -26.00 6.30 -1.89
C ALA A 109 -25.30 5.01 -2.37
N ASP A 110 -24.08 4.77 -1.96
CA ASP A 110 -23.27 3.62 -2.40
C ASP A 110 -23.91 2.28 -1.99
N ILE A 111 -24.52 2.18 -0.80
CA ILE A 111 -25.23 0.95 -0.39
C ILE A 111 -26.61 0.79 -1.02
N MET A 112 -27.11 1.83 -1.68
CA MET A 112 -28.41 1.84 -2.37
C MET A 112 -28.27 1.52 -3.87
N LEU A 113 -27.14 1.00 -4.32
CA LEU A 113 -26.97 0.49 -5.67
C LEU A 113 -27.81 -0.77 -5.86
N GLU A 114 -28.76 -0.73 -6.79
CA GLU A 114 -29.63 -1.84 -7.08
C GLU A 114 -29.11 -2.72 -8.22
N LYS A 115 -29.48 -4.00 -8.20
CA LYS A 115 -29.02 -4.99 -9.21
C LYS A 115 -29.31 -4.62 -10.65
N GLN A 116 -30.42 -3.91 -10.93
CA GLN A 116 -30.79 -3.45 -12.27
C GLN A 116 -29.99 -2.25 -12.74
N GLU A 117 -29.31 -1.55 -11.83
CA GLU A 117 -28.43 -0.42 -12.11
C GLU A 117 -27.01 -0.89 -12.48
N VAL A 118 -26.68 -2.17 -12.23
CA VAL A 118 -25.39 -2.75 -12.59
C VAL A 118 -25.32 -3.00 -14.11
N SER A 119 -24.41 -2.30 -14.77
CA SER A 119 -24.18 -2.48 -16.21
C SER A 119 -23.48 -3.81 -16.50
N ARG A 120 -24.25 -4.83 -16.92
CA ARG A 120 -23.69 -6.12 -17.37
C ARG A 120 -22.72 -5.92 -18.54
N LYS A 121 -23.04 -5.02 -19.47
CA LYS A 121 -22.20 -4.72 -20.63
C LYS A 121 -20.79 -4.29 -20.23
N LEU A 122 -20.64 -3.39 -19.27
CA LEU A 122 -19.31 -2.94 -18.79
C LEU A 122 -18.48 -4.12 -18.26
N ILE A 123 -19.13 -5.03 -17.53
CA ILE A 123 -18.47 -6.21 -16.97
C ILE A 123 -18.06 -7.18 -18.09
N GLU A 124 -18.93 -7.43 -19.06
CA GLU A 124 -18.64 -8.30 -20.22
C GLU A 124 -17.53 -7.73 -21.12
N GLU A 125 -17.38 -6.42 -21.16
CA GLU A 125 -16.37 -5.72 -21.97
C GLU A 125 -15.05 -5.43 -21.21
N CYS A 126 -14.85 -5.91 -19.97
CA CYS A 126 -13.59 -5.75 -19.24
C CYS A 126 -12.69 -6.99 -19.34
N ARG A 127 -11.43 -6.84 -18.93
CA ARG A 127 -10.48 -7.94 -18.74
C ARG A 127 -10.44 -8.40 -17.28
N ILE A 128 -10.47 -7.46 -16.35
CA ILE A 128 -10.50 -7.71 -14.90
C ILE A 128 -11.69 -6.96 -14.29
N PHE A 129 -12.46 -7.66 -13.48
CA PHE A 129 -13.49 -7.08 -12.62
C PHE A 129 -12.96 -7.00 -11.18
N HIS A 130 -12.97 -5.82 -10.59
CA HIS A 130 -12.47 -5.57 -9.24
C HIS A 130 -13.58 -5.13 -8.29
N PHE A 131 -13.54 -5.58 -7.03
CA PHE A 131 -14.45 -5.13 -5.98
C PHE A 131 -13.84 -5.27 -4.59
N GLY A 132 -14.45 -4.57 -3.60
CA GLY A 132 -14.09 -4.65 -2.18
C GLY A 132 -15.22 -5.17 -1.32
N SER A 133 -15.01 -5.20 0.01
CA SER A 133 -16.02 -5.69 0.94
C SER A 133 -17.09 -4.64 1.29
N LEU A 134 -16.83 -3.35 1.08
CA LEU A 134 -17.76 -2.29 1.49
C LEU A 134 -19.10 -2.34 0.76
N SER A 135 -19.11 -2.79 -0.49
CA SER A 135 -20.34 -3.02 -1.25
C SER A 135 -21.09 -4.29 -0.86
N LEU A 136 -20.54 -5.06 0.08
CA LEU A 136 -21.16 -6.28 0.63
C LEU A 136 -21.75 -6.06 2.05
N THR A 137 -21.68 -4.84 2.61
CA THR A 137 -22.18 -4.57 3.96
C THR A 137 -23.68 -4.74 4.06
N ASP A 138 -24.43 -4.16 3.13
CA ASP A 138 -25.90 -4.09 3.19
C ASP A 138 -26.56 -4.29 1.83
N ASP A 139 -27.83 -4.68 1.84
CA ASP A 139 -28.68 -4.68 0.66
C ASP A 139 -29.25 -3.26 0.41
N PRO A 140 -29.46 -2.89 -0.85
CA PRO A 140 -29.40 -3.73 -2.08
C PRO A 140 -28.01 -3.91 -2.67
N ALA A 141 -26.98 -3.13 -2.29
CA ALA A 141 -25.65 -3.17 -2.88
C ALA A 141 -24.98 -4.56 -2.78
N ARG A 142 -25.18 -5.28 -1.67
CA ARG A 142 -24.68 -6.66 -1.50
C ARG A 142 -25.21 -7.58 -2.61
N THR A 143 -26.51 -7.52 -2.86
CA THR A 143 -27.16 -8.32 -3.93
C THR A 143 -26.66 -7.90 -5.31
N ALA A 144 -26.53 -6.58 -5.55
CA ALA A 144 -25.99 -6.04 -6.80
C ALA A 144 -24.55 -6.48 -7.06
N THR A 145 -23.69 -6.41 -6.02
CA THR A 145 -22.29 -6.85 -6.08
C THR A 145 -22.17 -8.34 -6.38
N LYS A 146 -22.95 -9.19 -5.69
CA LYS A 146 -22.96 -10.63 -5.95
C LYS A 146 -23.39 -10.96 -7.38
N GLN A 147 -24.36 -10.22 -7.93
CA GLN A 147 -24.77 -10.37 -9.33
C GLN A 147 -23.66 -9.92 -10.29
N ALA A 148 -22.97 -8.81 -10.02
CA ALA A 148 -21.85 -8.33 -10.81
C ALA A 148 -20.71 -9.36 -10.88
N VAL A 149 -20.37 -9.94 -9.73
CA VAL A 149 -19.38 -11.03 -9.63
C VAL A 149 -19.80 -12.25 -10.46
N ALA A 150 -21.08 -12.61 -10.41
CA ALA A 150 -21.61 -13.73 -11.24
C ALA A 150 -21.47 -13.40 -12.73
N PHE A 151 -21.82 -12.21 -13.18
CA PHE A 151 -21.63 -11.78 -14.57
C PHE A 151 -20.15 -11.84 -15.01
N ALA A 152 -19.24 -11.40 -14.17
CA ALA A 152 -17.80 -11.47 -14.46
C ALA A 152 -17.34 -12.92 -14.65
N LYS A 153 -17.74 -13.82 -13.76
CA LYS A 153 -17.39 -15.25 -13.83
C LYS A 153 -18.02 -15.94 -15.04
N GLU A 154 -19.31 -15.72 -15.31
CA GLU A 154 -20.02 -16.24 -16.50
C GLU A 154 -19.35 -15.80 -17.81
N SER A 155 -18.79 -14.59 -17.83
CA SER A 155 -18.12 -14.02 -19.00
C SER A 155 -16.61 -14.34 -19.05
N GLY A 156 -16.12 -15.20 -18.16
CA GLY A 156 -14.71 -15.63 -18.13
C GLY A 156 -13.72 -14.50 -17.81
N LYS A 157 -14.15 -13.49 -17.04
CA LYS A 157 -13.28 -12.38 -16.63
C LYS A 157 -12.48 -12.77 -15.40
N LEU A 158 -11.25 -12.23 -15.27
CA LEU A 158 -10.52 -12.34 -14.03
C LEU A 158 -11.22 -11.48 -12.96
N VAL A 159 -11.36 -12.05 -11.77
CA VAL A 159 -11.99 -11.36 -10.64
C VAL A 159 -10.91 -11.01 -9.62
N SER A 160 -10.79 -9.73 -9.29
CA SER A 160 -9.90 -9.20 -8.26
C SER A 160 -10.69 -8.76 -7.03
N PHE A 161 -10.20 -9.09 -5.86
CA PHE A 161 -10.81 -8.74 -4.59
C PHE A 161 -9.79 -8.14 -3.61
N ASP A 162 -10.17 -7.03 -2.96
CA ASP A 162 -9.50 -6.45 -1.81
C ASP A 162 -10.53 -6.29 -0.69
N PRO A 163 -10.44 -7.02 0.44
CA PRO A 163 -11.38 -6.87 1.55
C PRO A 163 -11.53 -5.43 1.98
N ASN A 164 -10.44 -4.73 2.16
CA ASN A 164 -10.39 -3.35 2.62
C ASN A 164 -11.36 -3.13 3.80
N TYR A 165 -11.25 -4.01 4.79
CA TYR A 165 -12.16 -4.13 5.92
C TYR A 165 -12.24 -2.84 6.74
N ARG A 166 -13.45 -2.42 7.04
CA ARG A 166 -13.76 -1.28 7.91
C ARG A 166 -14.74 -1.71 8.99
N GLU A 167 -14.22 -2.05 10.16
CA GLU A 167 -15.02 -2.55 11.29
C GLU A 167 -16.29 -1.71 11.57
N PRO A 168 -16.24 -0.37 11.63
CA PRO A 168 -17.41 0.45 11.96
C PRO A 168 -18.59 0.36 10.97
N LEU A 169 -18.38 -0.23 9.79
CA LEU A 169 -19.42 -0.38 8.76
C LEU A 169 -20.18 -1.71 8.86
N TRP A 170 -19.84 -2.55 9.80
CA TRP A 170 -20.45 -3.87 9.96
C TRP A 170 -21.23 -3.95 11.27
N GLU A 171 -22.44 -4.46 11.20
CA GLU A 171 -23.26 -4.64 12.39
C GLU A 171 -22.70 -5.73 13.31
N ARG A 172 -22.10 -6.77 12.72
CA ARG A 172 -21.50 -7.91 13.43
C ARG A 172 -20.27 -8.43 12.70
N GLU A 173 -19.29 -8.87 13.47
CA GLU A 173 -18.03 -9.42 12.95
C GLU A 173 -18.26 -10.65 12.05
N GLU A 174 -19.20 -11.52 12.40
CA GLU A 174 -19.52 -12.71 11.63
C GLU A 174 -20.03 -12.38 10.23
N GLN A 175 -20.85 -11.31 10.09
CA GLN A 175 -21.31 -10.84 8.77
C GLN A 175 -20.15 -10.36 7.91
N ALA A 176 -19.20 -9.63 8.51
CA ALA A 176 -18.00 -9.18 7.82
C ALA A 176 -17.16 -10.39 7.33
N LYS A 177 -16.93 -11.36 8.21
CA LYS A 177 -16.20 -12.60 7.86
C LYS A 177 -16.89 -13.38 6.73
N GLU A 178 -18.20 -13.56 6.80
CA GLU A 178 -18.97 -14.24 5.74
C GLU A 178 -18.85 -13.53 4.41
N ALA A 179 -18.99 -12.20 4.39
CA ALA A 179 -18.88 -11.40 3.16
C ALA A 179 -17.45 -11.42 2.58
N ILE A 180 -16.43 -11.34 3.42
CA ILE A 180 -15.04 -11.41 2.99
C ILE A 180 -14.71 -12.81 2.47
N TRP A 181 -15.15 -13.88 3.15
CA TRP A 181 -14.99 -15.25 2.65
C TRP A 181 -15.72 -15.48 1.32
N TYR A 182 -16.88 -14.84 1.09
CA TYR A 182 -17.53 -14.87 -0.20
C TYR A 182 -16.64 -14.23 -1.28
N GLY A 183 -16.09 -13.04 -1.03
CA GLY A 183 -15.20 -12.35 -1.97
C GLY A 183 -13.95 -13.17 -2.29
N ILE A 184 -13.31 -13.73 -1.29
CA ILE A 184 -12.14 -14.63 -1.42
C ILE A 184 -12.49 -15.88 -2.24
N GLY A 185 -13.65 -16.50 -2.00
CA GLY A 185 -14.10 -17.67 -2.76
C GLY A 185 -14.45 -17.37 -4.21
N ALA A 186 -14.66 -16.10 -4.55
CA ALA A 186 -15.04 -15.67 -5.89
C ALA A 186 -13.85 -15.18 -6.74
N CYS A 187 -12.74 -14.75 -6.13
CA CYS A 187 -11.65 -14.08 -6.82
C CYS A 187 -10.57 -15.01 -7.37
N ASP A 188 -9.88 -14.54 -8.39
CA ASP A 188 -8.65 -15.12 -8.97
C ASP A 188 -7.41 -14.43 -8.40
N ILE A 189 -7.54 -13.13 -8.07
CA ILE A 189 -6.50 -12.26 -7.55
C ILE A 189 -6.99 -11.68 -6.24
N LEU A 190 -6.26 -11.95 -5.16
CA LEU A 190 -6.52 -11.40 -3.82
C LEU A 190 -5.40 -10.45 -3.41
N LYS A 191 -5.75 -9.27 -2.94
CA LYS A 191 -4.89 -8.47 -2.07
C LYS A 191 -5.53 -8.41 -0.70
N ILE A 192 -4.77 -8.61 0.36
CA ILE A 192 -5.23 -8.58 1.75
C ILE A 192 -4.15 -7.95 2.64
N ALA A 193 -4.53 -7.17 3.64
CA ALA A 193 -3.57 -6.60 4.59
C ALA A 193 -3.21 -7.61 5.70
N ASP A 194 -2.07 -7.36 6.35
CA ASP A 194 -1.52 -8.20 7.42
C ASP A 194 -2.46 -8.36 8.64
N ASN A 195 -3.13 -7.28 9.03
CA ASN A 195 -4.14 -7.30 10.09
C ASN A 195 -5.42 -8.02 9.65
N GLU A 196 -5.83 -7.86 8.39
CA GLU A 196 -7.03 -8.49 7.84
C GLU A 196 -6.88 -10.02 7.76
N ILE A 197 -5.74 -10.52 7.28
CA ILE A 197 -5.54 -11.97 7.19
C ILE A 197 -5.50 -12.62 8.56
N LYS A 198 -4.86 -11.99 9.55
CA LYS A 198 -4.82 -12.48 10.93
C LYS A 198 -6.21 -12.48 11.57
N TRP A 199 -6.93 -11.39 11.43
CA TRP A 199 -8.29 -11.26 11.95
C TRP A 199 -9.26 -12.28 11.31
N LEU A 200 -9.15 -12.48 9.99
CA LEU A 200 -10.04 -13.38 9.24
C LEU A 200 -9.80 -14.85 9.54
N THR A 201 -8.53 -15.24 9.64
CA THR A 201 -8.12 -16.65 9.75
C THR A 201 -7.84 -17.08 11.18
N GLY A 202 -7.52 -16.16 12.07
CA GLY A 202 -7.02 -16.43 13.41
C GLY A 202 -5.59 -16.98 13.45
N ALA A 203 -4.89 -17.02 12.31
CA ALA A 203 -3.52 -17.49 12.22
C ALA A 203 -2.53 -16.41 12.66
N ASP A 204 -1.51 -16.78 13.43
CA ASP A 204 -0.42 -15.86 13.81
C ASP A 204 0.61 -15.71 12.67
N ASP A 205 0.77 -16.73 11.85
CA ASP A 205 1.69 -16.78 10.71
C ASP A 205 0.94 -16.56 9.37
N TYR A 206 1.50 -15.72 8.51
CA TYR A 206 0.92 -15.41 7.19
C TYR A 206 0.87 -16.63 6.27
N ASP A 207 1.87 -17.53 6.33
CA ASP A 207 1.89 -18.74 5.51
C ASP A 207 0.74 -19.69 5.89
N GLU A 208 0.41 -19.77 7.18
CA GLU A 208 -0.75 -20.52 7.65
C GLU A 208 -2.05 -19.87 7.19
N GLY A 209 -2.18 -18.54 7.37
CA GLY A 209 -3.35 -17.79 6.92
C GLY A 209 -3.59 -17.96 5.41
N VAL A 210 -2.54 -17.83 4.60
CA VAL A 210 -2.65 -18.05 3.15
C VAL A 210 -3.03 -19.47 2.80
N ARG A 211 -2.47 -20.48 3.47
CA ARG A 211 -2.90 -21.89 3.27
C ARG A 211 -4.38 -22.11 3.59
N MET A 212 -4.90 -21.44 4.62
CA MET A 212 -6.34 -21.49 4.94
C MET A 212 -7.19 -20.84 3.83
N ILE A 213 -6.73 -19.72 3.27
CA ILE A 213 -7.37 -19.04 2.15
C ILE A 213 -7.35 -19.95 0.90
N GLN A 214 -6.19 -20.47 0.53
CA GLN A 214 -6.03 -21.35 -0.63
C GLN A 214 -6.93 -22.61 -0.57
N LYS A 215 -7.16 -23.16 0.62
CA LYS A 215 -8.07 -24.31 0.81
C LYS A 215 -9.54 -23.98 0.55
N ARG A 216 -9.93 -22.69 0.64
CA ARG A 216 -11.32 -22.23 0.54
C ARG A 216 -11.59 -21.42 -0.73
N SER A 217 -10.56 -21.12 -1.53
CA SER A 217 -10.69 -20.27 -2.71
C SER A 217 -9.95 -20.87 -3.91
N GLY A 218 -10.33 -20.39 -5.11
CA GLY A 218 -9.61 -20.64 -6.35
C GLY A 218 -8.59 -19.54 -6.70
N ALA A 219 -8.28 -18.64 -5.75
CA ALA A 219 -7.36 -17.53 -5.99
C ALA A 219 -5.97 -18.05 -6.38
N LYS A 220 -5.54 -17.70 -7.60
CA LYS A 220 -4.23 -18.07 -8.15
C LYS A 220 -3.11 -17.20 -7.60
N LEU A 221 -3.40 -15.91 -7.38
CA LEU A 221 -2.44 -14.91 -6.92
C LEU A 221 -2.96 -14.25 -5.64
N ILE A 222 -2.23 -14.41 -4.54
CA ILE A 222 -2.57 -13.84 -3.23
C ILE A 222 -1.42 -12.93 -2.80
N ASN A 223 -1.73 -11.66 -2.56
CA ASN A 223 -0.78 -10.66 -2.12
C ASN A 223 -1.13 -10.17 -0.73
N VAL A 224 -0.19 -10.27 0.21
CA VAL A 224 -0.32 -9.79 1.59
C VAL A 224 0.53 -8.53 1.75
N THR A 225 -0.11 -7.38 2.04
CA THR A 225 0.60 -6.12 2.32
C THR A 225 0.95 -6.03 3.80
N LEU A 226 2.20 -5.67 4.11
CA LEU A 226 2.78 -5.63 5.46
C LEU A 226 3.14 -4.20 5.90
N GLY A 227 2.49 -3.18 5.33
CA GLY A 227 2.79 -1.78 5.59
C GLY A 227 4.25 -1.43 5.33
N CYS A 228 4.94 -0.88 6.32
CA CYS A 228 6.35 -0.51 6.20
C CYS A 228 7.33 -1.70 6.10
N GLN A 229 6.86 -2.93 6.25
CA GLN A 229 7.65 -4.15 6.08
C GLN A 229 7.63 -4.68 4.63
N GLY A 230 6.83 -4.08 3.74
CA GLY A 230 6.72 -4.46 2.33
C GLY A 230 5.53 -5.38 2.06
N SER A 231 5.75 -6.48 1.36
CA SER A 231 4.66 -7.37 0.93
C SER A 231 5.11 -8.79 0.68
N LEU A 232 4.15 -9.72 0.67
CA LEU A 232 4.34 -11.11 0.27
C LEU A 232 3.44 -11.40 -0.92
N SER A 233 3.92 -12.18 -1.87
CA SER A 233 3.10 -12.71 -2.97
C SER A 233 3.18 -14.23 -2.97
N TYR A 234 2.03 -14.85 -3.09
CA TYR A 234 1.87 -16.30 -3.20
C TYR A 234 1.19 -16.61 -4.52
N TYR A 235 1.84 -17.40 -5.34
CA TYR A 235 1.31 -17.85 -6.62
C TYR A 235 1.52 -19.37 -6.74
N LEU A 236 0.44 -20.13 -6.66
CA LEU A 236 0.49 -21.59 -6.56
C LEU A 236 1.36 -22.02 -5.36
N ASP A 237 2.48 -22.69 -5.62
CA ASP A 237 3.47 -23.15 -4.63
C ASP A 237 4.62 -22.17 -4.39
N LYS A 238 4.67 -21.06 -5.14
CA LYS A 238 5.71 -20.03 -5.01
C LYS A 238 5.36 -18.99 -3.96
N LYS A 239 6.37 -18.53 -3.25
CA LYS A 239 6.31 -17.40 -2.32
C LYS A 239 7.44 -16.45 -2.58
N VAL A 240 7.12 -15.17 -2.76
CA VAL A 240 8.10 -14.10 -2.96
C VAL A 240 7.87 -12.98 -1.97
N CYS A 241 8.97 -12.42 -1.44
CA CYS A 241 8.95 -11.28 -0.53
C CYS A 241 9.33 -9.99 -1.26
N GLY A 242 8.44 -9.01 -1.26
CA GLY A 242 8.68 -7.68 -1.80
C GLY A 242 9.20 -6.73 -0.72
N LYS A 243 10.41 -6.18 -0.92
CA LYS A 243 10.98 -5.20 0.00
C LYS A 243 10.24 -3.86 -0.04
N PRO A 244 10.06 -3.18 1.11
CA PRO A 244 9.41 -1.88 1.15
C PRO A 244 10.30 -0.79 0.53
N PHE A 245 9.70 0.25 -0.02
CA PHE A 245 10.36 1.50 -0.37
C PHE A 245 10.03 2.53 0.73
N LEU A 246 10.89 2.65 1.73
CA LEU A 246 10.69 3.57 2.85
C LEU A 246 11.00 5.01 2.42
N SER A 247 10.22 5.98 2.90
CA SER A 247 10.39 7.40 2.67
C SER A 247 10.23 8.16 3.99
N ASP A 248 11.17 9.06 4.27
CA ASP A 248 11.08 10.04 5.36
C ASP A 248 10.04 11.16 5.09
N LYS A 249 9.53 11.21 3.85
CA LYS A 249 8.53 12.18 3.39
C LYS A 249 7.09 11.66 3.49
N THR A 250 6.87 10.53 4.14
CA THR A 250 5.52 9.99 4.33
C THR A 250 4.66 10.94 5.16
N ILE A 251 3.52 11.37 4.61
CA ILE A 251 2.57 12.30 5.24
C ILE A 251 1.16 11.74 5.37
N ASP A 252 0.77 10.85 4.45
CA ASP A 252 -0.58 10.26 4.40
C ASP A 252 -0.51 8.85 3.81
N THR A 253 -1.04 7.85 4.49
CA THR A 253 -1.04 6.46 4.03
C THR A 253 -2.32 6.07 3.27
N THR A 254 -3.25 7.01 3.08
CA THR A 254 -4.50 6.78 2.35
C THR A 254 -4.21 6.39 0.90
N GLY A 255 -4.85 5.33 0.43
CA GLY A 255 -4.70 4.82 -0.92
C GLY A 255 -3.44 4.00 -1.21
N ALA A 256 -2.54 3.80 -0.20
CA ALA A 256 -1.33 3.00 -0.42
C ALA A 256 -1.65 1.53 -0.77
N GLY A 257 -2.60 0.91 -0.07
CA GLY A 257 -3.09 -0.43 -0.37
C GLY A 257 -3.75 -0.54 -1.74
N ASP A 258 -4.56 0.46 -2.10
CA ASP A 258 -5.25 0.53 -3.39
C ASP A 258 -4.24 0.71 -4.54
N THR A 259 -3.23 1.57 -4.33
CA THR A 259 -2.12 1.79 -5.29
C THR A 259 -1.30 0.52 -5.49
N PHE A 260 -1.01 -0.21 -4.40
CA PHE A 260 -0.36 -1.52 -4.48
C PHE A 260 -1.22 -2.50 -5.29
N CYS A 261 -2.51 -2.61 -4.98
CA CYS A 261 -3.45 -3.47 -5.72
C CYS A 261 -3.45 -3.13 -7.21
N ALA A 262 -3.54 -1.85 -7.56
CA ALA A 262 -3.47 -1.39 -8.95
C ALA A 262 -2.16 -1.78 -9.64
N GLY A 263 -1.03 -1.69 -8.95
CA GLY A 263 0.27 -2.17 -9.47
C GLY A 263 0.26 -3.66 -9.81
N VAL A 264 -0.35 -4.48 -8.94
CA VAL A 264 -0.54 -5.91 -9.18
C VAL A 264 -1.45 -6.15 -10.40
N LEU A 265 -2.59 -5.44 -10.49
CA LEU A 265 -3.52 -5.59 -11.62
C LEU A 265 -2.90 -5.14 -12.94
N GLY A 266 -2.13 -4.04 -12.93
CA GLY A 266 -1.38 -3.58 -14.10
C GLY A 266 -0.39 -4.64 -14.60
N PHE A 267 0.34 -5.28 -13.68
CA PHE A 267 1.23 -6.39 -14.02
C PHE A 267 0.45 -7.57 -14.65
N VAL A 268 -0.67 -7.97 -14.06
CA VAL A 268 -1.50 -9.07 -14.60
C VAL A 268 -2.07 -8.72 -15.98
N LEU A 269 -2.41 -7.47 -16.23
CA LEU A 269 -2.85 -7.00 -17.56
C LEU A 269 -1.76 -7.15 -18.62
N GLU A 270 -0.50 -6.96 -18.26
CA GLU A 270 0.64 -7.06 -19.19
C GLU A 270 1.11 -8.51 -19.39
N HIS A 271 1.14 -9.32 -18.34
CA HIS A 271 1.78 -10.64 -18.35
C HIS A 271 0.78 -11.82 -18.32
N GLY A 272 -0.50 -11.54 -18.01
CA GLY A 272 -1.48 -12.60 -17.71
C GLY A 272 -1.32 -13.13 -16.29
N LEU A 273 -2.10 -14.18 -15.98
CA LEU A 273 -2.11 -14.83 -14.66
C LEU A 273 -1.64 -16.30 -14.75
N ASP A 274 -1.11 -16.72 -15.88
CA ASP A 274 -0.68 -18.09 -16.07
C ASP A 274 0.85 -18.18 -16.20
N ASN A 275 1.45 -19.21 -15.61
CA ASN A 275 2.88 -19.52 -15.68
C ASN A 275 3.85 -18.45 -15.15
N LEU A 276 3.44 -17.66 -14.17
CA LEU A 276 4.30 -16.66 -13.52
C LEU A 276 5.49 -17.33 -12.82
N LYS A 277 6.66 -16.73 -12.98
CA LYS A 277 7.92 -17.13 -12.34
C LYS A 277 8.18 -16.26 -11.11
N GLU A 278 9.14 -16.65 -10.30
CA GLU A 278 9.55 -15.86 -9.12
C GLU A 278 10.06 -14.47 -9.52
N ASP A 279 10.86 -14.35 -10.56
CA ASP A 279 11.37 -13.06 -11.09
C ASP A 279 10.22 -12.13 -11.53
N ASP A 280 9.15 -12.70 -12.11
CA ASP A 280 7.94 -11.96 -12.50
C ASP A 280 7.23 -11.39 -11.26
N LEU A 281 7.10 -12.21 -10.20
CA LEU A 281 6.51 -11.80 -8.93
C LEU A 281 7.37 -10.77 -8.20
N GLU A 282 8.70 -10.91 -8.22
CA GLU A 282 9.64 -9.90 -7.68
C GLU A 282 9.50 -8.55 -8.39
N GLY A 283 9.44 -8.57 -9.72
CA GLY A 283 9.21 -7.38 -10.53
C GLY A 283 7.87 -6.71 -10.22
N MET A 284 6.80 -7.49 -10.13
CA MET A 284 5.47 -7.05 -9.74
C MET A 284 5.46 -6.38 -8.37
N LEU A 285 6.02 -7.06 -7.35
CA LEU A 285 6.06 -6.53 -5.98
C LEU A 285 6.94 -5.28 -5.88
N SER A 286 8.05 -5.23 -6.62
CA SER A 286 8.91 -4.06 -6.66
C SER A 286 8.17 -2.84 -7.19
N PHE A 287 7.39 -2.98 -8.28
CA PHE A 287 6.59 -1.91 -8.85
C PHE A 287 5.45 -1.50 -7.90
N ALA A 288 4.70 -2.47 -7.37
CA ALA A 288 3.56 -2.21 -6.49
C ALA A 288 3.98 -1.52 -5.19
N ASN A 289 5.07 -1.98 -4.55
CA ASN A 289 5.60 -1.36 -3.32
C ASN A 289 6.18 0.05 -3.59
N ALA A 290 6.85 0.27 -4.72
CA ALA A 290 7.37 1.60 -5.08
C ALA A 290 6.23 2.59 -5.33
N ALA A 291 5.20 2.19 -6.08
CA ALA A 291 4.02 3.01 -6.33
C ALA A 291 3.29 3.36 -5.02
N ALA A 292 3.07 2.36 -4.15
CA ALA A 292 2.47 2.55 -2.83
C ALA A 292 3.28 3.51 -1.94
N SER A 293 4.61 3.45 -2.00
CA SER A 293 5.47 4.40 -1.27
C SER A 293 5.32 5.83 -1.77
N ILE A 294 5.27 6.04 -3.07
CA ILE A 294 5.16 7.40 -3.64
C ILE A 294 3.84 8.05 -3.23
N VAL A 295 2.71 7.35 -3.30
CA VAL A 295 1.41 7.93 -2.94
C VAL A 295 1.38 8.38 -1.48
N THR A 296 2.09 7.72 -0.57
CA THR A 296 2.15 8.12 0.84
C THR A 296 2.86 9.46 1.09
N THR A 297 3.61 9.97 0.13
CA THR A 297 4.28 11.29 0.22
C THR A 297 3.39 12.45 -0.21
N ARG A 298 2.12 12.19 -0.54
CA ARG A 298 1.14 13.15 -1.07
C ARG A 298 -0.14 13.09 -0.25
N LYS A 299 -0.89 14.19 -0.21
CA LYS A 299 -2.22 14.22 0.39
C LYS A 299 -3.27 13.75 -0.61
N GLY A 300 -4.27 13.04 -0.09
CA GLY A 300 -5.36 12.49 -0.87
C GLY A 300 -4.93 11.22 -1.62
N ALA A 301 -5.89 10.53 -2.25
CA ALA A 301 -5.64 9.30 -2.99
C ALA A 301 -5.85 9.47 -4.49
N LEU A 302 -7.08 9.72 -4.95
CA LEU A 302 -7.46 9.73 -6.36
C LEU A 302 -6.56 10.61 -7.26
N ARG A 303 -6.26 11.85 -6.81
CA ARG A 303 -5.48 12.82 -7.60
C ARG A 303 -3.97 12.72 -7.36
N SER A 304 -3.52 11.90 -6.43
CA SER A 304 -2.10 11.82 -6.03
C SER A 304 -1.36 10.60 -6.59
N MET A 305 -2.02 9.81 -7.43
CA MET A 305 -1.46 8.59 -8.01
C MET A 305 -0.20 8.87 -8.86
N PRO A 306 0.90 8.11 -8.65
CA PRO A 306 2.13 8.29 -9.41
C PRO A 306 2.01 7.81 -10.86
N GLY A 307 2.77 8.44 -11.75
CA GLY A 307 2.94 7.94 -13.12
C GLY A 307 3.97 6.81 -13.21
N ARG A 308 3.94 6.04 -14.30
CA ARG A 308 4.85 4.91 -14.55
C ARG A 308 6.33 5.32 -14.47
N GLU A 309 6.70 6.41 -15.12
CA GLU A 309 8.09 6.91 -15.13
C GLU A 309 8.61 7.25 -13.73
N GLU A 310 7.75 7.79 -12.87
CA GLU A 310 8.09 8.13 -11.49
C GLU A 310 8.35 6.87 -10.66
N VAL A 311 7.48 5.86 -10.78
CA VAL A 311 7.64 4.57 -10.10
C VAL A 311 8.93 3.87 -10.56
N GLU A 312 9.15 3.79 -11.87
CA GLU A 312 10.35 3.18 -12.43
C GLU A 312 11.61 3.96 -12.07
N GLY A 313 11.52 5.30 -11.98
CA GLY A 313 12.62 6.16 -11.53
C GLY A 313 13.05 5.82 -10.10
N LEU A 314 12.10 5.64 -9.19
CA LEU A 314 12.37 5.22 -7.81
C LEU A 314 13.02 3.83 -7.75
N ILE A 315 12.53 2.88 -8.55
CA ILE A 315 13.11 1.53 -8.62
C ILE A 315 14.53 1.55 -9.14
N ARG A 316 14.80 2.33 -10.22
CA ARG A 316 16.15 2.48 -10.78
C ARG A 316 17.12 3.12 -9.80
N GLY A 317 16.71 4.17 -9.09
CA GLY A 317 17.50 4.82 -8.05
C GLY A 317 17.94 3.83 -6.97
N ARG A 318 17.01 3.04 -6.45
CA ARG A 318 17.31 2.01 -5.45
C ARG A 318 18.25 0.92 -5.97
N ARG A 319 18.10 0.48 -7.24
CA ARG A 319 19.00 -0.50 -7.84
C ARG A 319 20.41 0.07 -7.98
N GLN A 320 20.55 1.33 -8.34
CA GLN A 320 21.85 2.00 -8.42
C GLN A 320 22.52 2.12 -7.04
N GLU A 321 21.75 2.40 -5.98
CA GLU A 321 22.27 2.38 -4.62
C GLU A 321 22.72 0.99 -4.16
N GLN A 322 22.03 -0.07 -4.61
CA GLN A 322 22.37 -1.46 -4.28
C GLN A 322 23.49 -2.03 -5.17
N THR A 323 23.61 -1.58 -6.43
CA THR A 323 24.66 -2.01 -7.38
C THR A 323 25.87 -1.09 -7.40
N GLY A 324 25.74 0.15 -6.92
CA GLY A 324 26.90 0.93 -6.55
C GLY A 324 27.65 0.12 -5.50
N HIS A 325 28.80 -0.47 -5.88
CA HIS A 325 29.71 -1.12 -4.95
C HIS A 325 30.03 -0.10 -3.87
N LYS A 326 29.29 -0.15 -2.75
CA LYS A 326 29.78 0.47 -1.51
C LYS A 326 31.03 -0.32 -1.18
N VAL A 327 32.19 0.23 -1.54
CA VAL A 327 33.46 -0.34 -1.15
C VAL A 327 33.45 -0.36 0.38
N ILE A 328 33.27 -1.54 0.95
CA ILE A 328 33.35 -1.73 2.39
C ILE A 328 34.83 -1.89 2.73
N LYS A 329 35.38 -0.95 3.49
CA LYS A 329 36.74 -1.07 4.01
C LYS A 329 36.70 -1.34 5.49
N THR A 330 37.38 -2.39 5.91
CA THR A 330 37.53 -2.75 7.31
C THR A 330 38.99 -2.54 7.71
N VAL A 331 39.23 -1.80 8.80
CA VAL A 331 40.56 -1.51 9.33
C VAL A 331 40.58 -1.66 10.86
N PRO A 332 41.65 -2.19 11.43
CA PRO A 332 41.81 -2.25 12.88
C PRO A 332 42.05 -0.85 13.45
N VAL A 333 41.34 -0.49 14.53
CA VAL A 333 41.50 0.80 15.24
C VAL A 333 41.64 0.58 16.72
N ALA A 334 42.46 1.41 17.36
CA ALA A 334 42.72 1.36 18.81
C ALA A 334 42.26 2.65 19.51
N LEU A 335 41.35 2.52 20.47
CA LEU A 335 40.69 3.62 21.18
C LEU A 335 40.95 3.57 22.70
N HIS A 336 42.24 3.58 23.12
CA HIS A 336 42.64 3.32 24.48
C HIS A 336 42.44 4.48 25.46
N SER A 337 41.87 5.62 25.09
CA SER A 337 41.62 6.74 25.99
C SER A 337 40.31 7.47 25.66
N VAL A 338 39.72 8.11 26.67
CA VAL A 338 38.51 8.90 26.56
C VAL A 338 38.65 10.01 25.52
N ASP A 339 39.80 10.68 25.49
CA ASP A 339 40.04 11.76 24.52
C ASP A 339 40.19 11.23 23.10
N LYS A 340 40.79 10.04 22.94
CA LYS A 340 40.89 9.37 21.64
C LYS A 340 39.50 8.96 21.10
N VAL A 341 38.61 8.47 22.01
CA VAL A 341 37.19 8.16 21.64
C VAL A 341 36.43 9.42 21.24
N LYS A 342 36.57 10.52 21.97
CA LYS A 342 35.89 11.79 21.60
C LYS A 342 36.37 12.33 20.26
N GLY A 343 37.70 12.27 20.01
CA GLY A 343 38.29 12.65 18.73
C GLY A 343 37.78 11.77 17.58
N PHE A 344 37.73 10.46 17.81
CA PHE A 344 37.26 9.48 16.87
C PHE A 344 35.80 9.70 16.46
N VAL A 345 34.88 9.83 17.44
CA VAL A 345 33.47 10.11 17.17
C VAL A 345 33.28 11.38 16.36
N ARG A 346 33.99 12.47 16.71
CA ARG A 346 33.94 13.72 15.95
C ARG A 346 34.42 13.53 14.51
N ASP A 347 35.46 12.77 14.27
CA ASP A 347 36.03 12.56 12.96
C ASP A 347 35.15 11.58 12.14
N MET A 348 34.62 10.53 12.74
CA MET A 348 33.68 9.59 12.09
C MET A 348 32.35 10.25 11.74
N SER A 349 31.87 11.21 12.52
CA SER A 349 30.63 11.98 12.22
C SER A 349 30.74 12.83 10.94
N ARG A 350 31.93 13.05 10.40
CA ARG A 350 32.17 13.76 9.12
C ARG A 350 32.13 12.83 7.91
N ILE A 351 32.20 11.51 8.15
CA ILE A 351 32.14 10.50 7.09
C ILE A 351 30.67 10.26 6.72
N GLU A 352 30.36 10.37 5.44
CA GLU A 352 29.04 10.06 4.91
C GLU A 352 28.79 8.54 4.91
N GLY A 353 27.55 8.13 5.18
CA GLY A 353 27.14 6.72 5.21
C GLY A 353 27.34 6.04 6.56
N ASP A 354 27.21 4.73 6.58
CA ASP A 354 27.29 3.91 7.77
C ASP A 354 28.73 3.62 8.16
N VAL A 355 29.08 3.95 9.39
CA VAL A 355 30.40 3.71 9.99
C VAL A 355 30.21 2.89 11.25
N LEU A 356 30.67 1.64 11.22
CA LEU A 356 30.43 0.66 12.27
C LEU A 356 31.71 0.26 12.99
N LEU A 357 31.65 0.07 14.30
CA LEU A 357 32.68 -0.59 15.11
C LEU A 357 32.23 -2.00 15.49
N LEU A 358 33.08 -2.97 15.18
CA LEU A 358 32.85 -4.37 15.48
C LEU A 358 33.83 -4.82 16.61
N ALA A 359 33.25 -5.41 17.67
CA ALA A 359 33.95 -5.98 18.79
C ALA A 359 33.39 -7.38 19.10
N GLY A 360 34.00 -8.42 18.58
CA GLY A 360 33.50 -9.78 18.67
C GLY A 360 32.07 -9.91 18.07
N LYS A 361 31.07 -10.13 18.94
CA LYS A 361 29.64 -10.23 18.53
C LYS A 361 28.90 -8.89 18.54
N TYR A 362 29.52 -7.81 18.96
CA TYR A 362 28.89 -6.50 19.07
C TYR A 362 29.19 -5.67 17.82
N VAL A 363 28.14 -5.04 17.28
CA VAL A 363 28.20 -4.09 16.17
C VAL A 363 27.59 -2.79 16.66
N ILE A 364 28.35 -1.70 16.63
CA ILE A 364 27.96 -0.40 17.18
C ILE A 364 28.21 0.69 16.16
N ASP A 365 27.33 1.70 16.12
CA ASP A 365 27.57 2.91 15.34
C ASP A 365 28.81 3.65 15.85
N ALA A 366 29.83 3.78 15.02
CA ALA A 366 31.09 4.46 15.32
C ALA A 366 30.92 5.97 15.58
N LYS A 367 29.76 6.53 15.28
CA LYS A 367 29.37 7.92 15.57
C LYS A 367 28.73 8.07 16.96
N SER A 368 28.44 6.96 17.66
CA SER A 368 27.80 6.95 18.98
C SER A 368 28.84 6.83 20.11
N ILE A 369 29.10 7.93 20.80
CA ILE A 369 30.05 7.97 21.92
C ILE A 369 29.62 7.02 23.06
N MET A 370 28.33 6.93 23.36
CA MET A 370 27.81 6.04 24.41
C MET A 370 27.93 4.58 24.02
N GLY A 371 27.70 4.27 22.73
CA GLY A 371 27.88 2.92 22.20
C GLY A 371 29.32 2.47 22.30
N ILE A 372 30.28 3.33 21.98
CA ILE A 372 31.71 2.98 22.05
C ILE A 372 32.15 2.73 23.50
N PHE A 373 31.69 3.52 24.47
CA PHE A 373 32.02 3.29 25.88
C PHE A 373 31.40 2.02 26.49
N SER A 374 30.46 1.38 25.81
CA SER A 374 29.92 0.07 26.19
C SER A 374 30.80 -1.12 25.77
N LEU A 375 31.82 -0.86 24.94
CA LEU A 375 32.75 -1.89 24.46
C LEU A 375 33.97 -2.02 25.36
N ASP A 376 34.62 -3.20 25.29
CA ASP A 376 35.95 -3.39 25.82
C ASP A 376 36.99 -2.73 24.89
N LEU A 377 37.53 -1.58 25.32
CA LEU A 377 38.49 -0.80 24.55
C LEU A 377 39.96 -1.21 24.81
N SER A 378 40.21 -2.26 25.58
CA SER A 378 41.56 -2.79 25.87
C SER A 378 42.17 -3.53 24.67
N HIS A 379 41.36 -3.90 23.69
CA HIS A 379 41.76 -4.60 22.48
C HIS A 379 41.41 -3.77 21.23
N PRO A 380 42.15 -3.96 20.11
CA PRO A 380 41.81 -3.32 18.87
C PRO A 380 40.38 -3.69 18.36
N LEU A 381 39.65 -2.71 17.89
CA LEU A 381 38.32 -2.87 17.28
C LEU A 381 38.45 -2.88 15.78
N GLN A 382 37.46 -3.46 15.09
CA GLN A 382 37.40 -3.40 13.64
C GLN A 382 36.45 -2.25 13.21
N LEU A 383 37.00 -1.22 12.55
CA LEU A 383 36.21 -0.14 11.96
C LEU A 383 35.80 -0.53 10.55
N GLN A 384 34.51 -0.57 10.31
CA GLN A 384 33.92 -0.85 8.99
C GLN A 384 33.24 0.42 8.47
N ILE A 385 33.65 0.87 7.27
CA ILE A 385 33.11 2.04 6.59
C ILE A 385 32.49 1.60 5.29
N GLU A 386 31.18 1.83 5.12
CA GLU A 386 30.46 1.64 3.88
C GLU A 386 30.58 2.88 2.99
N GLY A 387 30.88 2.69 1.70
CA GLY A 387 31.09 3.80 0.77
C GLY A 387 32.46 4.45 0.95
N TRP A 388 33.52 3.64 1.19
CA TRP A 388 34.89 4.11 1.35
C TRP A 388 35.31 5.04 0.20
N LYS A 389 35.86 6.22 0.60
CA LYS A 389 36.52 7.16 -0.31
C LYS A 389 37.98 7.29 0.14
N GLU A 390 38.90 7.48 -0.80
CA GLU A 390 40.35 7.63 -0.47
C GLU A 390 40.63 8.83 0.47
N GLU A 391 39.81 9.86 0.41
CA GLU A 391 39.92 11.02 1.31
C GLU A 391 39.71 10.66 2.81
N TYR A 392 39.02 9.55 3.10
CA TYR A 392 38.82 9.08 4.46
C TYR A 392 40.07 8.43 5.06
N ALA A 393 41.02 7.99 4.24
CA ALA A 393 42.26 7.35 4.70
C ALA A 393 43.00 8.22 5.72
N GLN A 394 43.22 9.50 5.41
CA GLN A 394 43.92 10.44 6.27
C GLN A 394 43.25 10.66 7.64
N VAL A 395 41.93 10.53 7.69
CA VAL A 395 41.14 10.68 8.93
C VAL A 395 41.25 9.42 9.78
N VAL A 396 41.21 8.25 9.14
CA VAL A 396 41.18 6.95 9.80
C VAL A 396 42.58 6.53 10.29
N GLU A 397 43.66 6.87 9.53
CA GLU A 397 45.07 6.54 9.89
C GLU A 397 45.46 6.94 11.31
N LYS A 398 44.92 8.03 11.86
CA LYS A 398 45.15 8.49 13.24
C LYS A 398 44.73 7.47 14.30
N TYR A 399 43.88 6.54 13.96
CA TYR A 399 43.26 5.56 14.86
C TYR A 399 43.69 4.13 14.58
N ILE A 400 44.43 3.88 13.50
CA ILE A 400 44.99 2.57 13.16
C ILE A 400 46.12 2.26 14.18
N GLU A 401 46.14 1.04 14.66
CA GLU A 401 47.24 0.54 15.48
C GLU A 401 48.42 0.20 14.56
N ALA A 402 49.61 0.74 14.88
CA ALA A 402 50.83 0.50 14.11
C ALA A 402 51.42 -0.90 14.37
#